data_ed21662facc921cb990b5d5fde683bfe
#
_entry.id   ed21662facc921cb990b5d5fde683bfe
#
_cell.length_a   1.000
_cell.length_b   1.000
_cell.length_c   1.000
_cell.angle_alpha   90.00
_cell.angle_beta   90.00
_cell.angle_gamma   90.00
#
_symmetry.space_group_name_H-M   'P 1'
#
loop_
_entity.id
_entity.type
_entity.pdbx_description
1 polymer ?
#
loop_
_entity_poly.entity_id
_entity_poly.type
_entity_poly.pdbx_seq_one_letter_code
_entity_poly.pdbx_strand_id
1 'polypeptide(L)'
;MGKEIVRFHSIIWPAMLMSMEMPLPKKVFGHGWLLLDGGKMSKSKGNVVDPYILAEKFGVDALRFFLMRTFPFGSDGNFSNELLIQTTLPEEQAADEEKDGELVELISSLRTRYEEQMEHYAFQNALAEIFKVISRANKYIDENTPWVLAKDMEANGARLASVMYHLLETLRVCAVLLTPFIPDSSAQILRQISACADC
;
A
#
# COMPACT_ATOMS: atom_id res chain seq x y z
N MET A 1 8.63 15.18 8.09
CA MET A 1 9.98 15.80 8.07
C MET A 1 11.02 14.79 8.53
N GLY A 2 12.29 14.95 8.16
CA GLY A 2 13.38 14.12 8.68
C GLY A 2 13.58 14.34 10.18
N LYS A 3 13.93 13.28 10.91
CA LYS A 3 14.09 13.32 12.37
C LYS A 3 15.15 14.33 12.86
N GLU A 4 16.14 14.65 12.03
CA GLU A 4 17.22 15.60 12.36
C GLU A 4 16.76 17.05 12.50
N ILE A 5 15.65 17.41 11.83
CA ILE A 5 15.11 18.77 11.85
C ILE A 5 13.85 18.91 12.71
N VAL A 6 13.47 17.87 13.45
CA VAL A 6 12.28 17.87 14.32
C VAL A 6 12.32 19.03 15.32
N ARG A 7 13.50 19.33 15.91
CA ARG A 7 13.66 20.45 16.86
C ARG A 7 13.26 21.79 16.26
N PHE A 8 13.58 22.04 15.00
CA PHE A 8 13.20 23.30 14.33
C PHE A 8 11.69 23.39 14.12
N HIS A 9 11.05 22.26 13.80
CA HIS A 9 9.61 22.21 13.49
C HIS A 9 8.73 22.04 14.72
N SER A 10 9.25 21.54 15.85
CA SER A 10 8.49 21.34 17.09
C SER A 10 8.70 22.44 18.14
N ILE A 11 9.77 23.23 18.03
CA ILE A 11 10.09 24.28 19.02
C ILE A 11 10.19 25.63 18.32
N ILE A 12 11.15 25.81 17.39
CA ILE A 12 11.49 27.12 16.83
C ILE A 12 10.35 27.64 15.95
N TRP A 13 9.86 26.85 15.02
CA TRP A 13 8.77 27.24 14.14
C TRP A 13 7.45 27.54 14.89
N PRO A 14 6.97 26.71 15.83
CA PRO A 14 5.85 27.09 16.68
C PRO A 14 6.05 28.38 17.45
N ALA A 15 7.23 28.62 18.01
CA ALA A 15 7.54 29.89 18.72
C ALA A 15 7.44 31.09 17.77
N MET A 16 7.89 30.98 16.53
CA MET A 16 7.73 32.02 15.50
C MET A 16 6.26 32.24 15.15
N LEU A 17 5.47 31.16 14.96
CA LEU A 17 4.03 31.26 14.70
C LEU A 17 3.30 31.93 15.84
N MET A 18 3.63 31.59 17.09
CA MET A 18 3.04 32.22 18.28
C MET A 18 3.35 33.71 18.33
N SER A 19 4.57 34.15 18.03
CA SER A 19 4.93 35.56 18.01
C SER A 19 4.25 36.36 16.89
N MET A 20 3.78 35.66 15.85
CA MET A 20 3.04 36.24 14.72
C MET A 20 1.54 36.08 14.86
N GLU A 21 1.05 35.56 15.98
CA GLU A 21 -0.37 35.26 16.24
C GLU A 21 -0.99 34.33 15.18
N MET A 22 -0.18 33.43 14.60
CA MET A 22 -0.62 32.47 13.59
C MET A 22 -1.00 31.12 14.22
N PRO A 23 -1.91 30.36 13.59
CA PRO A 23 -2.28 29.03 14.07
C PRO A 23 -1.09 28.08 14.16
N LEU A 24 -1.02 27.31 15.26
CA LEU A 24 0.00 26.29 15.45
C LEU A 24 -0.31 25.01 14.64
N PRO A 25 0.72 24.24 14.22
CA PRO A 25 0.52 22.94 13.61
C PRO A 25 -0.17 21.99 14.60
N LYS A 26 -1.18 21.27 14.14
CA LYS A 26 -1.91 20.31 14.98
C LYS A 26 -1.06 19.08 15.31
N LYS A 27 -0.11 18.75 14.43
CA LYS A 27 0.74 17.57 14.56
C LYS A 27 2.10 17.80 13.89
N VAL A 28 3.17 17.37 14.52
CA VAL A 28 4.54 17.38 13.96
C VAL A 28 5.02 15.95 13.88
N PHE A 29 5.43 15.51 12.70
CA PHE A 29 5.79 14.13 12.43
C PHE A 29 7.22 14.02 11.90
N GLY A 30 8.04 13.19 12.55
CA GLY A 30 9.41 12.91 12.14
C GLY A 30 9.57 11.49 11.59
N HIS A 31 10.15 11.32 10.41
CA HIS A 31 10.54 10.04 9.85
C HIS A 31 12.05 9.79 9.99
N GLY A 32 12.46 8.53 9.96
CA GLY A 32 13.84 8.09 9.99
C GLY A 32 14.62 8.45 8.72
N TRP A 33 15.90 8.10 8.68
CA TRP A 33 16.72 8.28 7.50
C TRP A 33 16.62 7.11 6.55
N LEU A 34 16.70 7.40 5.26
CA LEU A 34 17.04 6.42 4.24
C LEU A 34 18.57 6.27 4.21
N LEU A 35 19.02 5.05 4.48
CA LEU A 35 20.43 4.68 4.48
C LEU A 35 20.75 3.90 3.20
N LEU A 36 21.99 3.97 2.73
CA LEU A 36 22.51 3.10 1.69
C LEU A 36 23.70 2.34 2.28
N ASP A 37 23.67 1.01 2.21
CA ASP A 37 24.69 0.12 2.80
C ASP A 37 24.98 0.41 4.28
N GLY A 38 23.92 0.70 5.06
CA GLY A 38 24.02 1.03 6.47
C GLY A 38 24.58 2.43 6.77
N GLY A 39 24.88 3.23 5.74
CA GLY A 39 25.43 4.58 5.87
C GLY A 39 24.50 5.69 5.41
N LYS A 40 24.63 6.87 6.01
CA LYS A 40 23.88 8.06 5.58
C LYS A 40 24.26 8.44 4.15
N MET A 41 23.27 8.65 3.29
CA MET A 41 23.48 9.19 1.94
C MET A 41 24.07 10.62 2.02
N SER A 42 25.08 10.89 1.21
CA SER A 42 25.72 12.19 1.13
C SER A 42 26.24 12.48 -0.27
N LYS A 43 25.93 13.67 -0.79
CA LYS A 43 26.43 14.11 -2.10
C LYS A 43 27.96 14.10 -2.18
N SER A 44 28.62 14.43 -1.07
CA SER A 44 30.12 14.43 -0.99
C SER A 44 30.71 13.02 -1.03
N LYS A 45 29.98 11.99 -0.65
CA LYS A 45 30.41 10.59 -0.72
C LYS A 45 30.01 9.89 -2.03
N GLY A 46 29.22 10.54 -2.89
CA GLY A 46 28.74 9.96 -4.14
C GLY A 46 27.77 8.79 -3.98
N ASN A 47 27.27 8.54 -2.76
CA ASN A 47 26.35 7.44 -2.43
C ASN A 47 24.91 7.92 -2.36
N VAL A 48 24.47 8.74 -3.30
CA VAL A 48 23.09 9.24 -3.38
C VAL A 48 22.32 8.43 -4.42
N VAL A 49 21.17 7.92 -4.04
CA VAL A 49 20.24 7.30 -4.97
C VAL A 49 19.33 8.38 -5.56
N ASP A 50 19.31 8.48 -6.88
CA ASP A 50 18.45 9.43 -7.58
C ASP A 50 17.05 8.82 -7.76
N PRO A 51 16.00 9.43 -7.15
CA PRO A 51 14.65 8.93 -7.26
C PRO A 51 14.08 8.99 -8.68
N TYR A 52 14.56 9.88 -9.54
CA TYR A 52 14.11 9.95 -10.93
C TYR A 52 14.58 8.74 -11.73
N ILE A 53 15.85 8.33 -11.56
CA ILE A 53 16.39 7.11 -12.21
C ILE A 53 15.62 5.88 -11.75
N LEU A 54 15.28 5.80 -10.46
CA LEU A 54 14.49 4.67 -9.94
C LEU A 54 13.06 4.69 -10.50
N ALA A 55 12.44 5.87 -10.57
CA ALA A 55 11.10 6.01 -11.13
C ALA A 55 11.05 5.66 -12.62
N GLU A 56 12.08 6.02 -13.41
CA GLU A 56 12.18 5.62 -14.81
C GLU A 56 12.36 4.12 -14.98
N LYS A 57 13.16 3.48 -14.11
CA LYS A 57 13.48 2.05 -14.20
C LYS A 57 12.35 1.14 -13.69
N PHE A 58 11.71 1.49 -12.58
CA PHE A 58 10.75 0.63 -11.87
C PHE A 58 9.31 1.16 -11.90
N GLY A 59 9.11 2.40 -12.31
CA GLY A 59 7.84 3.11 -12.21
C GLY A 59 7.67 3.83 -10.87
N VAL A 60 6.91 4.92 -10.89
CA VAL A 60 6.66 5.76 -9.71
C VAL A 60 5.93 4.98 -8.61
N ASP A 61 4.92 4.20 -8.99
CA ASP A 61 4.12 3.43 -8.03
C ASP A 61 4.94 2.35 -7.31
N ALA A 62 5.83 1.65 -8.02
CA ALA A 62 6.72 0.67 -7.42
C ALA A 62 7.64 1.31 -6.38
N LEU A 63 8.22 2.47 -6.69
CA LEU A 63 9.05 3.22 -5.77
C LEU A 63 8.27 3.70 -4.53
N ARG A 64 7.06 4.24 -4.73
CA ARG A 64 6.17 4.66 -3.63
C ARG A 64 5.79 3.49 -2.72
N PHE A 65 5.37 2.39 -3.32
CA PHE A 65 5.02 1.17 -2.60
C PHE A 65 6.19 0.64 -1.77
N PHE A 66 7.38 0.55 -2.36
CA PHE A 66 8.60 0.15 -1.67
C PHE A 66 8.88 1.03 -0.44
N LEU A 67 8.86 2.36 -0.59
CA LEU A 67 9.14 3.28 0.51
C LEU A 67 8.14 3.16 1.66
N MET A 68 6.85 2.99 1.34
CA MET A 68 5.79 2.92 2.36
C MET A 68 5.69 1.55 3.04
N ARG A 69 6.08 0.47 2.35
CA ARG A 69 6.01 -0.90 2.88
C ARG A 69 7.25 -1.29 3.67
N THR A 70 8.43 -0.92 3.18
CA THR A 70 9.70 -1.47 3.68
C THR A 70 10.18 -0.77 4.95
N PHE A 71 9.87 0.52 5.12
CA PHE A 71 10.40 1.30 6.22
C PHE A 71 9.32 1.61 7.27
N PRO A 72 9.44 1.09 8.51
CA PRO A 72 8.59 1.49 9.61
C PRO A 72 8.71 3.00 9.83
N PHE A 73 7.58 3.67 10.02
CA PHE A 73 7.58 5.11 10.22
C PHE A 73 8.33 5.47 11.52
N GLY A 74 9.26 6.43 11.44
CA GLY A 74 10.11 6.85 12.58
C GLY A 74 11.41 6.08 12.76
N SER A 75 11.59 4.94 12.09
CA SER A 75 12.85 4.17 12.08
C SER A 75 13.69 4.49 10.85
N ASP A 76 15.00 4.28 10.95
CA ASP A 76 15.89 4.36 9.79
C ASP A 76 15.72 3.11 8.92
N GLY A 77 15.80 3.28 7.60
CA GLY A 77 15.66 2.18 6.66
C GLY A 77 16.82 2.10 5.69
N ASN A 78 17.33 0.89 5.45
CA ASN A 78 18.40 0.65 4.48
C ASN A 78 17.80 0.40 3.10
N PHE A 79 18.20 1.18 2.12
CA PHE A 79 17.80 1.04 0.73
C PHE A 79 18.74 0.09 0.00
N SER A 80 18.20 -0.83 -0.80
CA SER A 80 18.93 -1.56 -1.82
C SER A 80 18.04 -1.79 -3.05
N ASN A 81 18.67 -1.91 -4.23
CA ASN A 81 17.93 -2.21 -5.47
C ASN A 81 17.32 -3.62 -5.42
N GLU A 82 17.99 -4.58 -4.80
CA GLU A 82 17.53 -5.95 -4.63
C GLU A 82 16.26 -6.00 -3.77
N LEU A 83 16.22 -5.23 -2.69
CA LEU A 83 15.06 -5.15 -1.81
C LEU A 83 13.87 -4.48 -2.53
N LEU A 84 14.12 -3.46 -3.37
CA LEU A 84 13.08 -2.85 -4.20
C LEU A 84 12.47 -3.86 -5.18
N ILE A 85 13.29 -4.67 -5.85
CA ILE A 85 12.83 -5.72 -6.78
C ILE A 85 12.00 -6.78 -6.03
N GLN A 86 12.45 -7.26 -4.88
CA GLN A 86 11.72 -8.24 -4.07
C GLN A 86 10.38 -7.71 -3.55
N THR A 87 10.30 -6.43 -3.24
CA THR A 87 9.07 -5.81 -2.72
C THR A 87 8.01 -5.63 -3.81
N THR A 88 8.41 -5.50 -5.08
CA THR A 88 7.47 -5.37 -6.22
C THR A 88 6.90 -6.70 -6.71
N LEU A 89 7.43 -7.83 -6.27
CA LEU A 89 6.93 -9.19 -6.62
C LEU A 89 6.30 -9.82 -5.36
N PRO A 90 4.99 -10.15 -5.37
CA PRO A 90 4.38 -10.86 -4.26
C PRO A 90 4.89 -12.30 -4.16
N GLU A 91 5.32 -12.74 -2.97
CA GLU A 91 5.60 -14.15 -2.67
C GLU A 91 4.30 -14.89 -2.33
N GLU A 92 4.16 -16.11 -2.88
CA GLU A 92 3.05 -17.02 -2.57
C GLU A 92 3.09 -17.49 -1.12
N GLN A 93 1.96 -17.44 -0.42
CA GLN A 93 1.76 -18.10 0.88
C GLN A 93 0.56 -19.06 0.84
N ALA A 94 0.74 -20.18 1.52
CA ALA A 94 -0.15 -21.34 1.53
C ALA A 94 -1.46 -21.16 2.34
N ALA A 95 -2.44 -21.94 1.96
CA ALA A 95 -3.87 -22.01 2.20
C ALA A 95 -4.35 -22.41 3.61
N ASP A 96 -5.60 -22.03 3.98
CA ASP A 96 -6.58 -22.91 4.62
C ASP A 96 -8.05 -22.47 4.44
N GLU A 97 -9.00 -23.42 4.57
CA GLU A 97 -10.29 -23.43 3.91
C GLU A 97 -11.43 -22.73 4.67
N GLU A 98 -12.15 -21.82 4.03
CA GLU A 98 -13.62 -21.76 3.97
C GLU A 98 -14.09 -20.65 3.01
N LYS A 99 -15.07 -20.99 2.13
CA LYS A 99 -15.32 -20.30 0.86
C LYS A 99 -15.74 -18.81 0.94
N ASP A 100 -16.95 -18.46 0.64
CA ASP A 100 -17.33 -17.05 0.43
C ASP A 100 -17.29 -16.20 1.72
N GLY A 101 -17.67 -16.79 2.86
CA GLY A 101 -17.80 -16.09 4.14
C GLY A 101 -16.52 -15.46 4.63
N GLU A 102 -15.40 -16.18 4.55
CA GLU A 102 -14.09 -15.68 5.01
C GLU A 102 -13.63 -14.48 4.17
N LEU A 103 -13.80 -14.55 2.85
CA LEU A 103 -13.44 -13.43 1.96
C LEU A 103 -14.31 -12.21 2.22
N VAL A 104 -15.62 -12.40 2.35
CA VAL A 104 -16.59 -11.32 2.62
C VAL A 104 -16.32 -10.66 3.97
N GLU A 105 -16.04 -11.43 5.02
CA GLU A 105 -15.69 -10.91 6.34
C GLU A 105 -14.38 -10.10 6.30
N LEU A 106 -13.35 -10.61 5.62
CA LEU A 106 -12.09 -9.91 5.45
C LEU A 106 -12.24 -8.59 4.70
N ILE A 107 -13.06 -8.53 3.65
CA ILE A 107 -13.31 -7.31 2.88
C ILE A 107 -14.10 -6.30 3.72
N SER A 108 -15.20 -6.72 4.36
CA SER A 108 -16.07 -5.82 5.12
C SER A 108 -15.38 -5.18 6.32
N SER A 109 -14.47 -5.90 6.97
CA SER A 109 -13.69 -5.39 8.10
C SER A 109 -12.37 -4.71 7.69
N LEU A 110 -11.96 -4.80 6.42
CA LEU A 110 -10.67 -4.28 5.94
C LEU A 110 -10.52 -2.78 6.19
N ARG A 111 -11.55 -1.99 5.88
CA ARG A 111 -11.51 -0.54 6.04
C ARG A 111 -11.17 -0.15 7.48
N THR A 112 -11.84 -0.72 8.47
CA THR A 112 -11.59 -0.41 9.88
C THR A 112 -10.17 -0.75 10.30
N ARG A 113 -9.68 -1.95 9.94
CA ARG A 113 -8.30 -2.37 10.25
C ARG A 113 -7.26 -1.50 9.55
N TYR A 114 -7.51 -1.10 8.30
CA TYR A 114 -6.66 -0.20 7.53
C TYR A 114 -6.60 1.20 8.16
N GLU A 115 -7.76 1.81 8.46
CA GLU A 115 -7.85 3.16 9.04
C GLU A 115 -7.14 3.20 10.41
N GLU A 116 -7.30 2.18 11.26
CA GLU A 116 -6.59 2.07 12.53
C GLU A 116 -5.06 2.12 12.34
N GLN A 117 -4.51 1.35 11.38
CA GLN A 117 -3.08 1.39 11.10
C GLN A 117 -2.63 2.73 10.53
N MET A 118 -3.44 3.34 9.67
CA MET A 118 -3.14 4.66 9.08
C MET A 118 -3.11 5.77 10.12
N GLU A 119 -4.02 5.76 11.12
CA GLU A 119 -4.02 6.74 12.21
C GLU A 119 -2.75 6.68 13.07
N HIS A 120 -2.19 5.48 13.23
CA HIS A 120 -0.93 5.25 13.93
C HIS A 120 0.30 5.42 13.02
N TYR A 121 0.11 5.81 11.75
CA TYR A 121 1.18 5.92 10.73
C TYR A 121 1.96 4.62 10.49
N ALA A 122 1.34 3.50 10.77
CA ALA A 122 1.88 2.16 10.53
C ALA A 122 1.60 1.73 9.07
N PHE A 123 2.11 2.48 8.09
CA PHE A 123 1.81 2.31 6.67
C PHE A 123 2.10 0.90 6.15
N GLN A 124 3.20 0.28 6.61
CA GLN A 124 3.51 -1.10 6.24
C GLN A 124 2.45 -2.09 6.76
N ASN A 125 1.88 -1.85 7.96
CA ASN A 125 0.83 -2.70 8.50
C ASN A 125 -0.49 -2.46 7.76
N ALA A 126 -0.82 -1.21 7.44
CA ALA A 126 -1.99 -0.88 6.61
C ALA A 126 -1.93 -1.60 5.26
N LEU A 127 -0.78 -1.59 4.59
CA LEU A 127 -0.56 -2.36 3.36
C LEU A 127 -0.67 -3.88 3.60
N ALA A 128 -0.12 -4.40 4.71
CA ALA A 128 -0.23 -5.82 5.03
C ALA A 128 -1.69 -6.27 5.19
N GLU A 129 -2.57 -5.44 5.76
CA GLU A 129 -4.00 -5.74 5.84
C GLU A 129 -4.66 -5.85 4.45
N ILE A 130 -4.32 -4.96 3.50
CA ILE A 130 -4.81 -5.06 2.12
C ILE A 130 -4.30 -6.35 1.46
N PHE A 131 -3.01 -6.68 1.62
CA PHE A 131 -2.43 -7.88 0.99
C PHE A 131 -2.92 -9.20 1.58
N LYS A 132 -3.39 -9.23 2.84
CA LYS A 132 -4.12 -10.39 3.37
C LYS A 132 -5.38 -10.68 2.57
N VAL A 133 -6.15 -9.63 2.25
CA VAL A 133 -7.38 -9.76 1.45
C VAL A 133 -7.06 -10.21 0.02
N ILE A 134 -6.05 -9.62 -0.60
CA ILE A 134 -5.61 -10.02 -1.96
C ILE A 134 -5.16 -11.49 -1.98
N SER A 135 -4.39 -11.92 -0.98
CA SER A 135 -3.94 -13.32 -0.88
C SER A 135 -5.12 -14.27 -0.69
N ARG A 136 -6.11 -13.88 0.12
CA ARG A 136 -7.35 -14.68 0.28
C ARG A 136 -8.17 -14.74 -1.01
N ALA A 137 -8.24 -13.63 -1.76
CA ALA A 137 -8.92 -13.60 -3.05
C ALA A 137 -8.25 -14.52 -4.09
N ASN A 138 -6.93 -14.56 -4.14
CA ASN A 138 -6.21 -15.49 -5.02
C ASN A 138 -6.54 -16.95 -4.68
N LYS A 139 -6.53 -17.30 -3.39
CA LYS A 139 -6.93 -18.61 -2.93
C LYS A 139 -8.40 -18.92 -3.28
N TYR A 140 -9.29 -17.94 -3.13
CA TYR A 140 -10.70 -18.05 -3.49
C TYR A 140 -10.91 -18.37 -4.98
N ILE A 141 -10.07 -17.83 -5.85
CA ILE A 141 -10.06 -18.19 -7.30
C ILE A 141 -9.73 -19.67 -7.46
N ASP A 142 -8.70 -20.18 -6.80
CA ASP A 142 -8.28 -21.57 -6.91
C ASP A 142 -9.33 -22.54 -6.35
N GLU A 143 -9.98 -22.19 -5.24
CA GLU A 143 -11.03 -22.97 -4.60
C GLU A 143 -12.32 -23.06 -5.45
N ASN A 144 -12.67 -21.99 -6.15
CA ASN A 144 -13.89 -21.91 -6.95
C ASN A 144 -13.68 -22.25 -8.42
N THR A 145 -12.44 -22.27 -8.89
CA THR A 145 -12.08 -22.62 -10.29
C THR A 145 -13.04 -22.03 -11.33
N PRO A 146 -13.16 -20.68 -11.46
CA PRO A 146 -14.17 -20.03 -12.29
C PRO A 146 -14.14 -20.47 -13.76
N TRP A 147 -12.96 -20.86 -14.26
CA TRP A 147 -12.81 -21.44 -15.63
C TRP A 147 -13.49 -22.81 -15.80
N VAL A 148 -13.70 -23.56 -14.70
CA VAL A 148 -14.46 -24.83 -14.73
C VAL A 148 -15.94 -24.52 -14.69
N LEU A 149 -16.36 -23.59 -13.85
CA LEU A 149 -17.76 -23.13 -13.77
C LEU A 149 -18.25 -22.56 -15.11
N ALA A 150 -17.38 -21.85 -15.83
CA ALA A 150 -17.69 -21.24 -17.13
C ALA A 150 -17.95 -22.28 -18.25
N LYS A 151 -17.57 -23.56 -18.08
CA LYS A 151 -17.79 -24.59 -19.10
C LYS A 151 -19.27 -25.02 -19.19
N ASP A 152 -20.04 -24.84 -18.12
CA ASP A 152 -21.46 -25.16 -18.08
C ASP A 152 -22.21 -23.99 -17.45
N MET A 153 -22.55 -23.00 -18.27
CA MET A 153 -23.24 -21.79 -17.85
C MET A 153 -24.68 -22.03 -17.44
N GLU A 154 -25.32 -23.07 -17.96
CA GLU A 154 -26.73 -23.40 -17.58
C GLU A 154 -26.79 -23.91 -16.14
N ALA A 155 -25.87 -24.77 -15.74
CA ALA A 155 -25.83 -25.34 -14.39
C ALA A 155 -25.11 -24.39 -13.38
N ASN A 156 -24.05 -23.68 -13.80
CA ASN A 156 -23.14 -22.99 -12.88
C ASN A 156 -23.13 -21.47 -13.04
N GLY A 157 -23.93 -20.90 -13.94
CA GLY A 157 -23.89 -19.46 -14.27
C GLY A 157 -24.13 -18.56 -13.05
N ALA A 158 -25.09 -18.92 -12.19
CA ALA A 158 -25.38 -18.17 -10.95
C ALA A 158 -24.19 -18.21 -9.96
N ARG A 159 -23.53 -19.37 -9.81
CA ARG A 159 -22.36 -19.50 -8.96
C ARG A 159 -21.18 -18.70 -9.51
N LEU A 160 -20.94 -18.80 -10.80
CA LEU A 160 -19.90 -18.02 -11.48
C LEU A 160 -20.11 -16.51 -11.30
N ALA A 161 -21.34 -16.03 -11.45
CA ALA A 161 -21.69 -14.64 -11.25
C ALA A 161 -21.36 -14.15 -9.82
N SER A 162 -21.69 -14.94 -8.79
CA SER A 162 -21.35 -14.64 -7.39
C SER A 162 -19.84 -14.62 -7.16
N VAL A 163 -19.12 -15.60 -7.69
CA VAL A 163 -17.65 -15.65 -7.58
C VAL A 163 -17.01 -14.42 -8.23
N MET A 164 -17.44 -14.06 -9.44
CA MET A 164 -16.94 -12.89 -10.14
C MET A 164 -17.28 -11.58 -9.41
N TYR A 165 -18.46 -11.48 -8.83
CA TYR A 165 -18.86 -10.32 -8.03
C TYR A 165 -17.94 -10.12 -6.82
N HIS A 166 -17.69 -11.17 -6.02
CA HIS A 166 -16.82 -11.08 -4.86
C HIS A 166 -15.38 -10.70 -5.25
N LEU A 167 -14.86 -11.22 -6.36
CA LEU A 167 -13.54 -10.88 -6.86
C LEU A 167 -13.46 -9.43 -7.34
N LEU A 168 -14.44 -8.94 -8.10
CA LEU A 168 -14.48 -7.57 -8.58
C LEU A 168 -14.64 -6.57 -7.42
N GLU A 169 -15.47 -6.88 -6.43
CA GLU A 169 -15.64 -6.07 -5.23
C GLU A 169 -14.35 -6.03 -4.40
N THR A 170 -13.65 -7.16 -4.29
CA THR A 170 -12.32 -7.20 -3.65
C THR A 170 -11.35 -6.27 -4.35
N LEU A 171 -11.27 -6.32 -5.69
CA LEU A 171 -10.39 -5.45 -6.47
C LEU A 171 -10.76 -3.97 -6.27
N ARG A 172 -12.05 -3.65 -6.28
CA ARG A 172 -12.53 -2.28 -6.07
C ARG A 172 -12.11 -1.73 -4.71
N VAL A 173 -12.39 -2.46 -3.63
CA VAL A 173 -12.06 -2.04 -2.26
C VAL A 173 -10.54 -1.90 -2.09
N CYS A 174 -9.78 -2.89 -2.53
CA CYS A 174 -8.31 -2.84 -2.45
C CYS A 174 -7.74 -1.67 -3.26
N ALA A 175 -8.22 -1.41 -4.48
CA ALA A 175 -7.75 -0.30 -5.30
C ALA A 175 -8.01 1.06 -4.65
N VAL A 176 -9.20 1.26 -4.05
CA VAL A 176 -9.53 2.50 -3.32
C VAL A 176 -8.55 2.71 -2.15
N LEU A 177 -8.30 1.68 -1.33
CA LEU A 177 -7.41 1.79 -0.17
C LEU A 177 -5.93 1.90 -0.56
N LEU A 178 -5.54 1.40 -1.73
CA LEU A 178 -4.20 1.54 -2.28
C LEU A 178 -3.93 2.91 -2.92
N THR A 179 -4.94 3.72 -3.21
CA THR A 179 -4.79 5.01 -3.87
C THR A 179 -3.73 5.94 -3.23
N PRO A 180 -3.59 6.04 -1.90
CA PRO A 180 -2.55 6.87 -1.30
C PRO A 180 -1.12 6.38 -1.57
N PHE A 181 -0.95 5.10 -1.89
CA PHE A 181 0.36 4.45 -2.09
C PHE A 181 0.75 4.36 -3.56
N ILE A 182 -0.18 3.93 -4.41
CA ILE A 182 0.02 3.67 -5.85
C ILE A 182 -1.12 4.29 -6.67
N PRO A 183 -1.20 5.62 -6.75
CA PRO A 183 -2.34 6.33 -7.36
C PRO A 183 -2.61 5.95 -8.80
N ASP A 184 -1.57 5.83 -9.63
CA ASP A 184 -1.72 5.55 -11.07
C ASP A 184 -2.25 4.13 -11.31
N SER A 185 -1.68 3.14 -10.62
CA SER A 185 -2.13 1.74 -10.70
C SER A 185 -3.54 1.57 -10.15
N SER A 186 -3.87 2.24 -9.04
CA SER A 186 -5.21 2.21 -8.45
C SER A 186 -6.26 2.78 -9.41
N ALA A 187 -5.99 3.93 -10.03
CA ALA A 187 -6.88 4.53 -11.03
C ALA A 187 -7.04 3.61 -12.26
N GLN A 188 -5.98 2.94 -12.67
CA GLN A 188 -6.05 1.99 -13.79
C GLN A 188 -6.91 0.77 -13.45
N ILE A 189 -6.76 0.19 -12.26
CA ILE A 189 -7.59 -0.94 -11.79
C ILE A 189 -9.07 -0.52 -11.78
N LEU A 190 -9.39 0.62 -11.15
CA LEU A 190 -10.78 1.10 -11.05
C LEU A 190 -11.43 1.33 -12.43
N ARG A 191 -10.67 1.85 -13.40
CA ARG A 191 -11.14 1.97 -14.80
C ARG A 191 -11.40 0.61 -15.45
N GLN A 192 -10.51 -0.36 -15.27
CA GLN A 192 -10.63 -1.69 -15.88
C GLN A 192 -11.86 -2.46 -15.37
N ILE A 193 -12.22 -2.30 -14.09
CA ILE A 193 -13.41 -2.92 -13.51
C ILE A 193 -14.67 -2.05 -13.65
N SER A 194 -14.59 -0.93 -14.38
CA SER A 194 -15.69 0.04 -14.57
C SER A 194 -16.28 0.57 -13.25
N ALA A 195 -15.49 0.63 -12.19
CA ALA A 195 -15.92 1.11 -10.88
C ALA A 195 -15.83 2.64 -10.75
N CYS A 196 -15.23 3.32 -11.74
CA CYS A 196 -15.13 4.76 -11.81
C CYS A 196 -15.14 5.20 -13.28
N ALA A 197 -16.07 6.09 -13.64
CA ALA A 197 -16.19 6.59 -15.01
C ALA A 197 -15.14 7.68 -15.33
N ASP A 198 -14.69 8.44 -14.32
CA ASP A 198 -13.87 9.66 -14.46
C ASP A 198 -12.56 9.63 -13.62
N CYS A 199 -12.06 8.47 -13.24
CA CYS A 199 -10.82 8.35 -12.49
C CYS A 199 -9.57 8.50 -13.35
#